data_1de3e55d085eb2395b613b5ac6bac452
#
_entry.id   1de3e55d085eb2395b613b5ac6bac452
#
_cell.length_a   1.000
_cell.length_b   1.000
_cell.length_c   1.000
_cell.angle_alpha   90.00
_cell.angle_beta   90.00
_cell.angle_gamma   90.00
#
_symmetry.space_group_name_H-M   'P 1'
#
loop_
_entity.id
_entity.type
_entity.pdbx_description
1 polymer ?
#
loop_
_entity_poly.entity_id
_entity_poly.type
_entity_poly.pdbx_seq_one_letter_code
_entity_poly.pdbx_strand_id
1 'polypeptide(L)'
;MNLDILVIGSGVVGSALAIKVSKLGYKVAIVDSKESPPNSLRHLSINQKSKSFLKEIGIWENIKNSAFPYERIKVWDQEGTGFIDFNAKEAQLPNLGYIVREGEIQKNLIQKFSENKVESFWGEAVQRVNFSSDEIFCETDKQTHIAKMIVGCDGMNSKVRELSEINYRSWSYNQTAVVANFKTSFNESCIKQTFTSVGPLALLPINDKESTMIWSIDDDVSYKFLAMSDEEFTSEVVNKFGEQIGELNMISKRQHFPLHHLSAKTFAKKGIFLVGDSAHHIHPLAGLGLNSGIGDVICLSELIESNSLENLEEIILAYNRKRIPINLGLAASMEAFKRGFGQKNIWLRLFRNTAFNFANKMSPLKKKFMELATEL
;
A
#
# COMPACT_ATOMS: atom_id res chain seq x y z
N MET A 1 -31.00 7.82 -5.98
CA MET A 1 -30.42 8.99 -5.27
C MET A 1 -29.37 9.61 -6.17
N ASN A 2 -29.47 10.91 -6.48
CA ASN A 2 -28.48 11.54 -7.34
C ASN A 2 -27.25 11.95 -6.50
N LEU A 3 -26.13 11.33 -6.77
CA LEU A 3 -24.83 11.57 -6.14
C LEU A 3 -23.92 12.36 -7.07
N ASP A 4 -23.01 13.12 -6.53
CA ASP A 4 -21.91 13.64 -7.33
C ASP A 4 -20.85 12.57 -7.54
N ILE A 5 -20.47 11.87 -6.46
CA ILE A 5 -19.41 10.84 -6.49
C ILE A 5 -19.88 9.58 -5.75
N LEU A 6 -19.76 8.43 -6.40
CA LEU A 6 -19.96 7.13 -5.80
C LEU A 6 -18.60 6.40 -5.67
N VAL A 7 -18.23 6.06 -4.45
CA VAL A 7 -17.00 5.31 -4.16
C VAL A 7 -17.36 3.84 -3.95
N ILE A 8 -16.68 2.94 -4.65
CA ILE A 8 -16.87 1.49 -4.51
C ILE A 8 -15.66 0.90 -3.78
N GLY A 9 -15.90 0.37 -2.59
CA GLY A 9 -14.88 -0.18 -1.69
C GLY A 9 -14.53 0.75 -0.54
N SER A 10 -14.76 0.28 0.68
CA SER A 10 -14.58 1.03 1.93
C SER A 10 -13.25 0.75 2.63
N GLY A 11 -12.25 0.26 1.90
CA GLY A 11 -10.88 0.16 2.40
C GLY A 11 -10.31 1.54 2.81
N VAL A 12 -9.10 1.57 3.36
CA VAL A 12 -8.45 2.82 3.80
C VAL A 12 -8.48 3.88 2.71
N VAL A 13 -8.15 3.51 1.47
CA VAL A 13 -8.04 4.43 0.33
C VAL A 13 -9.42 5.00 -0.06
N GLY A 14 -10.43 4.14 -0.21
CA GLY A 14 -11.78 4.56 -0.59
C GLY A 14 -12.45 5.41 0.49
N SER A 15 -12.32 5.03 1.76
CA SER A 15 -12.85 5.80 2.88
C SER A 15 -12.18 7.17 3.00
N ALA A 16 -10.87 7.24 2.81
CA ALA A 16 -10.12 8.49 2.84
C ALA A 16 -10.52 9.43 1.68
N LEU A 17 -10.72 8.88 0.48
CA LEU A 17 -11.24 9.63 -0.67
C LEU A 17 -12.64 10.17 -0.40
N ALA A 18 -13.56 9.32 0.06
CA ALA A 18 -14.93 9.72 0.33
C ALA A 18 -15.01 10.90 1.32
N ILE A 19 -14.22 10.88 2.40
CA ILE A 19 -14.13 11.98 3.35
C ILE A 19 -13.55 13.24 2.68
N LYS A 20 -12.45 13.11 1.92
CA LYS A 20 -11.79 14.27 1.30
C LYS A 20 -12.70 14.97 0.31
N VAL A 21 -13.38 14.23 -0.59
CA VAL A 21 -14.25 14.86 -1.60
C VAL A 21 -15.56 15.36 -0.99
N SER A 22 -16.06 14.75 0.09
CA SER A 22 -17.20 15.30 0.82
C SER A 22 -16.86 16.63 1.50
N LYS A 23 -15.64 16.79 2.04
CA LYS A 23 -15.15 18.09 2.56
C LYS A 23 -15.06 19.18 1.50
N LEU A 24 -14.92 18.81 0.22
CA LEU A 24 -15.00 19.76 -0.90
C LEU A 24 -16.45 20.15 -1.25
N GLY A 25 -17.44 19.61 -0.55
CA GLY A 25 -18.86 19.96 -0.71
C GLY A 25 -19.64 19.03 -1.65
N TYR A 26 -19.04 17.97 -2.18
CA TYR A 26 -19.73 17.02 -3.04
C TYR A 26 -20.62 16.06 -2.27
N LYS A 27 -21.71 15.63 -2.88
CA LYS A 27 -22.61 14.61 -2.35
C LYS A 27 -22.04 13.23 -2.64
N VAL A 28 -21.57 12.55 -1.59
CA VAL A 28 -20.78 11.32 -1.69
C VAL A 28 -21.47 10.15 -1.02
N ALA A 29 -21.47 9.01 -1.70
CA ALA A 29 -21.78 7.73 -1.07
C ALA A 29 -20.64 6.73 -1.28
N ILE A 30 -20.56 5.76 -0.36
CA ILE A 30 -19.64 4.64 -0.43
C ILE A 30 -20.41 3.32 -0.36
N VAL A 31 -20.06 2.38 -1.24
CA VAL A 31 -20.66 1.05 -1.34
C VAL A 31 -19.58 0.01 -1.09
N ASP A 32 -19.89 -0.99 -0.26
CA ASP A 32 -18.99 -2.14 -0.03
C ASP A 32 -19.77 -3.44 0.01
N SER A 33 -19.24 -4.47 -0.64
CA SER A 33 -19.84 -5.81 -0.66
C SER A 33 -19.79 -6.54 0.70
N LYS A 34 -18.95 -6.09 1.63
CA LYS A 34 -18.88 -6.61 2.99
C LYS A 34 -20.01 -6.02 3.83
N GLU A 35 -20.63 -6.83 4.68
CA GLU A 35 -21.70 -6.39 5.58
C GLU A 35 -21.22 -5.45 6.69
N SER A 36 -19.92 -5.47 6.99
CA SER A 36 -19.31 -4.61 8.00
C SER A 36 -17.83 -4.34 7.68
N PRO A 37 -17.26 -3.27 8.22
CA PRO A 37 -15.85 -2.96 8.03
C PRO A 37 -14.94 -4.11 8.49
N PRO A 38 -13.96 -4.52 7.69
CA PRO A 38 -13.04 -5.57 8.08
C PRO A 38 -12.14 -5.11 9.24
N ASN A 39 -11.99 -5.94 10.26
CA ASN A 39 -11.02 -5.71 11.33
C ASN A 39 -9.66 -6.30 10.94
N SER A 40 -8.94 -5.58 10.10
CA SER A 40 -7.62 -6.01 9.63
C SER A 40 -6.57 -5.94 10.76
N LEU A 41 -5.78 -7.01 10.88
CA LEU A 41 -4.63 -7.08 11.80
C LEU A 41 -3.32 -6.69 11.12
N ARG A 42 -3.34 -6.40 9.82
CA ARG A 42 -2.16 -6.02 9.06
C ARG A 42 -1.59 -4.70 9.56
N HIS A 43 -0.26 -4.62 9.56
CA HIS A 43 0.46 -3.38 9.82
C HIS A 43 0.94 -2.78 8.49
N LEU A 44 0.75 -1.49 8.36
CA LEU A 44 1.05 -0.72 7.15
C LEU A 44 2.06 0.37 7.48
N SER A 45 2.95 0.64 6.55
CA SER A 45 3.86 1.78 6.64
C SER A 45 3.19 3.02 6.04
N ILE A 46 3.19 4.11 6.80
CA ILE A 46 2.68 5.43 6.39
C ILE A 46 3.86 6.39 6.30
N ASN A 47 4.11 6.96 5.11
CA ASN A 47 5.12 7.99 4.91
C ASN A 47 4.64 9.38 5.37
N GLN A 48 5.52 10.38 5.30
CA GLN A 48 5.21 11.74 5.78
C GLN A 48 4.08 12.42 4.98
N LYS A 49 4.00 12.17 3.67
CA LYS A 49 2.94 12.72 2.81
C LYS A 49 1.58 12.12 3.16
N SER A 50 1.52 10.80 3.29
CA SER A 50 0.30 10.11 3.72
C SER A 50 -0.14 10.53 5.11
N LYS A 51 0.81 10.72 6.06
CA LYS A 51 0.53 11.28 7.38
C LYS A 51 -0.08 12.68 7.28
N SER A 52 0.51 13.56 6.46
CA SER A 52 0.02 14.93 6.27
C SER A 52 -1.40 14.94 5.73
N PHE A 53 -1.69 14.08 4.76
CA PHE A 53 -3.03 13.89 4.23
C PHE A 53 -4.03 13.35 5.28
N LEU A 54 -3.64 12.34 6.07
CA LEU A 54 -4.48 11.83 7.16
C LEU A 54 -4.74 12.89 8.24
N LYS A 55 -3.80 13.80 8.46
CA LYS A 55 -3.98 14.96 9.35
C LYS A 55 -5.00 15.96 8.76
N GLU A 56 -4.90 16.25 7.47
CA GLU A 56 -5.81 17.14 6.75
C GLU A 56 -7.27 16.65 6.81
N ILE A 57 -7.51 15.37 6.62
CA ILE A 57 -8.84 14.78 6.73
C ILE A 57 -9.31 14.55 8.18
N GLY A 58 -8.45 14.86 9.19
CA GLY A 58 -8.78 14.83 10.60
C GLY A 58 -8.68 13.45 11.27
N ILE A 59 -7.90 12.52 10.69
CA ILE A 59 -7.74 11.15 11.20
C ILE A 59 -6.48 10.99 12.03
N TRP A 60 -5.41 11.70 11.69
CA TRP A 60 -4.10 11.49 12.29
C TRP A 60 -4.08 11.61 13.82
N GLU A 61 -4.76 12.60 14.35
CA GLU A 61 -4.78 12.85 15.81
C GLU A 61 -5.36 11.67 16.60
N ASN A 62 -6.29 10.93 15.99
CA ASN A 62 -6.93 9.78 16.63
C ASN A 62 -6.05 8.52 16.61
N ILE A 63 -5.16 8.38 15.60
CA ILE A 63 -4.33 7.18 15.42
C ILE A 63 -2.87 7.37 15.82
N LYS A 64 -2.42 8.61 16.05
CA LYS A 64 -1.00 8.91 16.34
C LYS A 64 -0.42 8.14 17.52
N ASN A 65 -1.21 7.85 18.54
CA ASN A 65 -0.77 7.14 19.73
C ASN A 65 -0.59 5.63 19.50
N SER A 66 -1.22 5.07 18.45
CA SER A 66 -1.03 3.69 18.00
C SER A 66 -0.06 3.57 16.82
N ALA A 67 0.46 4.70 16.33
CA ALA A 67 1.41 4.76 15.24
C ALA A 67 2.85 4.73 15.78
N PHE A 68 3.59 3.68 15.44
CA PHE A 68 4.98 3.56 15.88
C PHE A 68 5.93 4.20 14.86
N PRO A 69 6.70 5.25 15.23
CA PRO A 69 7.62 5.90 14.32
C PRO A 69 8.83 5.00 14.01
N TYR A 70 9.31 5.03 12.77
CA TYR A 70 10.60 4.46 12.42
C TYR A 70 11.53 5.54 11.87
N GLU A 71 12.74 5.59 12.42
CA GLU A 71 13.76 6.58 12.07
C GLU A 71 14.77 6.04 11.06
N ARG A 72 14.85 4.71 10.94
CA ARG A 72 15.85 4.03 10.11
C ARG A 72 15.21 2.89 9.30
N ILE A 73 15.81 2.64 8.13
CA ILE A 73 15.57 1.44 7.33
C ILE A 73 16.93 0.86 6.98
N LYS A 74 17.24 -0.32 7.53
CA LYS A 74 18.45 -1.06 7.21
C LYS A 74 18.13 -2.16 6.22
N VAL A 75 18.83 -2.17 5.09
CA VAL A 75 18.66 -3.17 4.03
C VAL A 75 20.00 -3.81 3.73
N TRP A 76 20.05 -5.15 3.70
CA TRP A 76 21.29 -5.87 3.39
C TRP A 76 21.05 -7.16 2.60
N ASP A 77 22.11 -7.67 2.00
CA ASP A 77 22.16 -8.98 1.37
C ASP A 77 22.64 -10.02 2.41
N GLN A 78 21.83 -11.06 2.70
CA GLN A 78 22.19 -12.09 3.66
C GLN A 78 23.52 -12.78 3.34
N GLU A 79 23.78 -13.03 2.04
CA GLU A 79 24.96 -13.77 1.58
C GLU A 79 26.10 -12.84 1.11
N GLY A 80 25.95 -11.53 1.24
CA GLY A 80 26.86 -10.53 0.69
C GLY A 80 27.28 -9.48 1.69
N THR A 81 28.07 -8.52 1.20
CA THR A 81 28.55 -7.36 1.96
C THR A 81 27.77 -6.08 1.64
N GLY A 82 26.74 -6.17 0.79
CA GLY A 82 25.92 -5.03 0.38
C GLY A 82 25.01 -4.58 1.51
N PHE A 83 25.12 -3.30 1.88
CA PHE A 83 24.36 -2.70 2.97
C PHE A 83 23.97 -1.27 2.63
N ILE A 84 22.71 -0.93 2.91
CA ILE A 84 22.21 0.45 2.86
C ILE A 84 21.51 0.77 4.17
N ASP A 85 21.81 1.92 4.73
CA ASP A 85 21.18 2.45 5.94
C ASP A 85 20.56 3.81 5.62
N PHE A 86 19.25 3.86 5.51
CA PHE A 86 18.49 5.09 5.40
C PHE A 86 18.20 5.63 6.80
N ASN A 87 18.61 6.83 7.08
CA ASN A 87 18.43 7.45 8.39
C ASN A 87 17.72 8.81 8.23
N ALA A 88 16.65 9.02 8.98
CA ALA A 88 15.85 10.24 8.96
C ALA A 88 16.69 11.50 9.21
N LYS A 89 17.73 11.40 10.07
CA LYS A 89 18.65 12.51 10.37
C LYS A 89 19.39 13.01 9.14
N GLU A 90 19.74 12.11 8.19
CA GLU A 90 20.43 12.49 6.96
C GLU A 90 19.54 13.32 6.02
N ALA A 91 18.23 13.12 6.08
CA ALA A 91 17.23 13.89 5.34
C ALA A 91 16.65 15.06 6.16
N GLN A 92 17.13 15.30 7.38
CA GLN A 92 16.61 16.31 8.32
C GLN A 92 15.11 16.12 8.62
N LEU A 93 14.65 14.86 8.64
CA LEU A 93 13.28 14.48 8.98
C LEU A 93 13.20 14.00 10.44
N PRO A 94 12.07 14.19 11.12
CA PRO A 94 11.86 13.67 12.46
C PRO A 94 11.85 12.13 12.49
N ASN A 95 11.33 11.50 11.45
CA ASN A 95 11.34 10.08 11.18
C ASN A 95 11.05 9.84 9.69
N LEU A 96 11.25 8.62 9.19
CA LEU A 96 10.96 8.24 7.80
C LEU A 96 9.49 7.89 7.58
N GLY A 97 8.78 7.54 8.65
CA GLY A 97 7.37 7.18 8.60
C GLY A 97 6.89 6.50 9.87
N TYR A 98 5.73 5.89 9.80
CA TYR A 98 5.06 5.26 10.92
C TYR A 98 4.53 3.89 10.53
N ILE A 99 4.60 2.93 11.44
CA ILE A 99 3.90 1.65 11.30
C ILE A 99 2.58 1.76 12.07
N VAL A 100 1.47 1.49 11.39
CA VAL A 100 0.12 1.60 11.96
C VAL A 100 -0.69 0.37 11.58
N ARG A 101 -1.54 -0.10 12.48
CA ARG A 101 -2.47 -1.18 12.19
C ARG A 101 -3.57 -0.69 11.23
N GLU A 102 -3.79 -1.39 10.13
CA GLU A 102 -4.76 -1.03 9.09
C GLU A 102 -6.18 -0.86 9.66
N GLY A 103 -6.61 -1.78 10.54
CA GLY A 103 -7.91 -1.72 11.18
C GLY A 103 -8.14 -0.45 12.03
N GLU A 104 -7.08 0.10 12.65
CA GLU A 104 -7.19 1.36 13.40
C GLU A 104 -7.43 2.55 12.46
N ILE A 105 -6.72 2.59 11.33
CA ILE A 105 -6.94 3.65 10.33
C ILE A 105 -8.36 3.56 9.80
N GLN A 106 -8.79 2.37 9.38
CA GLN A 106 -10.11 2.16 8.79
C GLN A 106 -11.25 2.46 9.75
N LYS A 107 -11.16 1.99 11.00
CA LYS A 107 -12.14 2.30 12.04
C LYS A 107 -12.34 3.81 12.22
N ASN A 108 -11.25 4.56 12.33
CA ASN A 108 -11.31 6.00 12.51
C ASN A 108 -11.84 6.74 11.26
N LEU A 109 -11.54 6.25 10.05
CA LEU A 109 -12.11 6.79 8.81
C LEU A 109 -13.63 6.61 8.78
N ILE A 110 -14.13 5.43 9.09
CA ILE A 110 -15.57 5.12 9.06
C ILE A 110 -16.33 5.91 10.13
N GLN A 111 -15.75 6.10 11.31
CA GLN A 111 -16.33 6.96 12.35
C GLN A 111 -16.52 8.42 11.88
N LYS A 112 -15.73 8.87 10.92
CA LYS A 112 -15.84 10.20 10.32
C LYS A 112 -16.90 10.34 9.22
N PHE A 113 -17.52 9.24 8.76
CA PHE A 113 -18.52 9.31 7.68
C PHE A 113 -19.72 10.20 8.05
N SER A 114 -20.30 10.03 9.24
CA SER A 114 -21.45 10.83 9.66
C SER A 114 -21.13 12.33 9.78
N GLU A 115 -19.97 12.67 10.36
CA GLU A 115 -19.52 14.06 10.47
C GLU A 115 -19.33 14.72 9.10
N ASN A 116 -18.90 13.95 8.11
CA ASN A 116 -18.66 14.43 6.75
C ASN A 116 -19.82 14.11 5.79
N LYS A 117 -20.99 13.70 6.31
CA LYS A 117 -22.18 13.41 5.49
C LYS A 117 -21.92 12.40 4.37
N VAL A 118 -21.01 11.45 4.56
CA VAL A 118 -20.76 10.34 3.64
C VAL A 118 -21.81 9.26 3.93
N GLU A 119 -22.66 8.97 2.95
CA GLU A 119 -23.60 7.88 3.04
C GLU A 119 -22.89 6.54 2.78
N SER A 120 -23.19 5.51 3.56
CA SER A 120 -22.52 4.21 3.43
C SER A 120 -23.52 3.07 3.27
N PHE A 121 -23.30 2.26 2.26
CA PHE A 121 -24.12 1.10 1.90
C PHE A 121 -23.28 -0.17 2.03
N TRP A 122 -23.60 -0.95 3.04
CA TRP A 122 -22.88 -2.16 3.38
C TRP A 122 -23.60 -3.42 2.87
N GLY A 123 -22.82 -4.44 2.52
CA GLY A 123 -23.34 -5.69 1.99
C GLY A 123 -23.96 -5.52 0.61
N GLU A 124 -23.54 -4.53 -0.18
CA GLU A 124 -24.00 -4.31 -1.55
C GLU A 124 -22.88 -4.62 -2.55
N ALA A 125 -23.10 -5.56 -3.43
CA ALA A 125 -22.16 -5.96 -4.46
C ALA A 125 -22.52 -5.35 -5.82
N VAL A 126 -21.58 -4.65 -6.44
CA VAL A 126 -21.78 -4.06 -7.78
C VAL A 126 -21.93 -5.17 -8.81
N GLN A 127 -22.99 -5.08 -9.63
CA GLN A 127 -23.35 -6.05 -10.67
C GLN A 127 -23.16 -5.48 -12.07
N ARG A 128 -23.53 -4.22 -12.29
CA ARG A 128 -23.46 -3.56 -13.60
C ARG A 128 -23.13 -2.08 -13.46
N VAL A 129 -22.50 -1.54 -14.50
CA VAL A 129 -22.25 -0.10 -14.67
C VAL A 129 -22.75 0.28 -16.06
N ASN A 130 -23.74 1.16 -16.13
CA ASN A 130 -24.33 1.65 -17.36
C ASN A 130 -24.13 3.17 -17.47
N PHE A 131 -23.96 3.66 -18.69
CA PHE A 131 -23.66 5.07 -18.96
C PHE A 131 -24.83 5.74 -19.66
N SER A 132 -25.21 6.94 -19.22
CA SER A 132 -26.01 7.90 -19.95
C SER A 132 -25.16 9.11 -20.34
N SER A 133 -25.75 10.14 -20.96
CA SER A 133 -25.00 11.33 -21.41
C SER A 133 -24.21 11.99 -20.25
N ASP A 134 -24.84 12.16 -19.10
CA ASP A 134 -24.32 12.96 -17.98
C ASP A 134 -24.29 12.22 -16.65
N GLU A 135 -24.75 10.98 -16.62
CA GLU A 135 -24.88 10.17 -15.39
C GLU A 135 -24.42 8.72 -15.61
N ILE A 136 -23.95 8.13 -14.53
CA ILE A 136 -23.52 6.74 -14.50
C ILE A 136 -24.44 5.99 -13.53
N PHE A 137 -25.02 4.89 -14.01
CA PHE A 137 -25.90 4.03 -13.25
C PHE A 137 -25.08 2.84 -12.74
N CYS A 138 -24.92 2.75 -11.44
CA CYS A 138 -24.29 1.62 -10.76
C CYS A 138 -25.36 0.73 -10.13
N GLU A 139 -25.61 -0.42 -10.73
CA GLU A 139 -26.54 -1.41 -10.22
C GLU A 139 -25.81 -2.34 -9.24
N THR A 140 -26.31 -2.42 -8.02
CA THR A 140 -25.89 -3.43 -7.03
C THR A 140 -26.91 -4.55 -6.97
N ASP A 141 -26.64 -5.58 -6.18
CA ASP A 141 -27.61 -6.65 -5.88
C ASP A 141 -28.83 -6.19 -5.05
N LYS A 142 -28.82 -4.94 -4.54
CA LYS A 142 -29.91 -4.38 -3.72
C LYS A 142 -30.63 -3.21 -4.37
N GLN A 143 -29.92 -2.31 -5.05
CA GLN A 143 -30.48 -1.08 -5.61
C GLN A 143 -29.61 -0.49 -6.72
N THR A 144 -30.10 0.60 -7.35
CA THR A 144 -29.34 1.38 -8.33
C THR A 144 -28.94 2.71 -7.75
N HIS A 145 -27.65 3.02 -7.80
CA HIS A 145 -27.10 4.33 -7.50
C HIS A 145 -26.85 5.11 -8.79
N ILE A 146 -27.09 6.41 -8.77
CA ILE A 146 -26.87 7.30 -9.89
C ILE A 146 -25.83 8.33 -9.46
N ALA A 147 -24.74 8.48 -10.23
CA ALA A 147 -23.66 9.40 -9.92
C ALA A 147 -23.07 10.03 -11.18
N LYS A 148 -22.46 11.22 -11.06
CA LYS A 148 -21.68 11.85 -12.13
C LYS A 148 -20.32 11.18 -12.32
N MET A 149 -19.75 10.68 -11.20
CA MET A 149 -18.44 10.03 -11.15
C MET A 149 -18.51 8.77 -10.29
N ILE A 150 -17.89 7.68 -10.76
CA ILE A 150 -17.68 6.47 -9.96
C ILE A 150 -16.18 6.27 -9.73
N VAL A 151 -15.79 5.99 -8.48
CA VAL A 151 -14.41 5.70 -8.12
C VAL A 151 -14.29 4.29 -7.56
N GLY A 152 -13.64 3.40 -8.30
CA GLY A 152 -13.31 2.04 -7.87
C GLY A 152 -12.12 2.04 -6.91
N CYS A 153 -12.36 1.69 -5.66
CA CYS A 153 -11.39 1.45 -4.59
C CYS A 153 -11.55 0.02 -4.03
N ASP A 154 -12.04 -0.90 -4.85
CA ASP A 154 -12.51 -2.24 -4.53
C ASP A 154 -11.40 -3.32 -4.61
N GLY A 155 -10.15 -2.87 -4.61
CA GLY A 155 -8.97 -3.72 -4.47
C GLY A 155 -8.54 -4.42 -5.76
N MET A 156 -7.60 -5.37 -5.62
CA MET A 156 -6.97 -6.05 -6.75
C MET A 156 -7.97 -6.74 -7.68
N ASN A 157 -9.04 -7.30 -7.14
CA ASN A 157 -10.10 -8.00 -7.89
C ASN A 157 -11.26 -7.05 -8.27
N SER A 158 -10.94 -5.81 -8.60
CA SER A 158 -11.90 -4.73 -8.87
C SER A 158 -12.96 -5.11 -9.90
N LYS A 159 -14.24 -5.09 -9.45
CA LYS A 159 -15.41 -5.22 -10.30
C LYS A 159 -15.64 -3.95 -11.13
N VAL A 160 -15.35 -2.78 -10.55
CA VAL A 160 -15.44 -1.52 -11.29
C VAL A 160 -14.52 -1.55 -12.51
N ARG A 161 -13.27 -2.00 -12.36
CA ARG A 161 -12.33 -2.16 -13.48
C ARG A 161 -12.84 -3.12 -14.53
N GLU A 162 -13.36 -4.28 -14.14
CA GLU A 162 -13.92 -5.30 -15.02
C GLU A 162 -15.12 -4.75 -15.82
N LEU A 163 -16.14 -4.23 -15.12
CA LEU A 163 -17.38 -3.74 -15.70
C LEU A 163 -17.19 -2.50 -16.59
N SER A 164 -16.12 -1.73 -16.35
CA SER A 164 -15.75 -0.57 -17.18
C SER A 164 -14.86 -0.94 -18.36
N GLU A 165 -14.57 -2.21 -18.57
CA GLU A 165 -13.72 -2.71 -19.65
C GLU A 165 -12.35 -2.00 -19.67
N ILE A 166 -11.79 -1.71 -18.50
CA ILE A 166 -10.47 -1.14 -18.37
C ILE A 166 -9.44 -2.26 -18.43
N ASN A 167 -8.69 -2.31 -19.52
CA ASN A 167 -7.63 -3.28 -19.71
C ASN A 167 -6.52 -3.12 -18.68
N TYR A 168 -5.93 -4.23 -18.26
CA TYR A 168 -4.81 -4.26 -17.32
C TYR A 168 -3.78 -5.32 -17.70
N ARG A 169 -2.59 -5.22 -17.10
CA ARG A 169 -1.56 -6.26 -17.11
C ARG A 169 -1.49 -6.87 -15.72
N SER A 170 -1.43 -8.18 -15.63
CA SER A 170 -1.26 -8.87 -14.35
C SER A 170 -0.38 -10.10 -14.56
N TRP A 171 0.47 -10.38 -13.54
CA TRP A 171 1.27 -11.60 -13.48
C TRP A 171 1.53 -11.99 -12.03
N SER A 172 1.79 -13.27 -11.78
CA SER A 172 2.28 -13.73 -10.49
C SER A 172 3.74 -13.34 -10.32
N TYR A 173 4.12 -12.94 -9.11
CA TYR A 173 5.53 -12.85 -8.73
C TYR A 173 6.16 -14.23 -8.50
N ASN A 174 5.36 -15.33 -8.52
CA ASN A 174 5.75 -16.66 -8.10
C ASN A 174 6.36 -16.64 -6.69
N GLN A 175 5.73 -15.89 -5.82
CA GLN A 175 6.09 -15.74 -4.41
C GLN A 175 4.85 -15.71 -3.54
N THR A 176 4.99 -16.29 -2.36
CA THR A 176 4.00 -16.25 -1.28
C THR A 176 4.53 -15.38 -0.15
N ALA A 177 3.78 -14.36 0.25
CA ALA A 177 4.08 -13.60 1.45
C ALA A 177 3.62 -14.37 2.68
N VAL A 178 4.51 -14.55 3.65
CA VAL A 178 4.19 -15.07 4.99
C VAL A 178 4.31 -13.94 5.98
N VAL A 179 3.28 -13.74 6.81
CA VAL A 179 3.20 -12.65 7.79
C VAL A 179 2.96 -13.23 9.18
N ALA A 180 3.72 -12.79 10.16
CA ALA A 180 3.54 -13.14 11.57
C ALA A 180 4.03 -12.00 12.48
N ASN A 181 3.47 -11.90 13.69
CA ASN A 181 3.93 -10.97 14.71
C ASN A 181 4.82 -11.69 15.72
N PHE A 182 5.86 -10.97 16.14
CA PHE A 182 6.86 -11.46 17.09
C PHE A 182 7.01 -10.49 18.25
N LYS A 183 7.18 -11.04 19.45
CA LYS A 183 7.74 -10.31 20.58
C LYS A 183 9.25 -10.26 20.40
N THR A 184 9.84 -9.09 20.61
CA THR A 184 11.28 -8.84 20.46
C THR A 184 11.85 -8.38 21.79
N SER A 185 13.11 -8.67 22.06
CA SER A 185 13.80 -8.17 23.24
C SER A 185 14.01 -6.64 23.20
N PHE A 186 14.10 -6.09 21.98
CA PHE A 186 14.35 -4.67 21.76
C PHE A 186 13.98 -4.20 20.34
N ASN A 187 13.33 -3.06 20.22
CA ASN A 187 13.05 -2.37 18.97
C ASN A 187 13.75 -1.00 18.88
N GLU A 188 14.57 -0.82 17.85
CA GLU A 188 15.37 0.40 17.62
C GLU A 188 14.66 1.47 16.78
N SER A 189 13.34 1.51 16.67
CA SER A 189 12.64 2.35 15.68
C SER A 189 13.19 2.18 14.26
N CYS A 190 13.55 0.94 13.90
CA CYS A 190 14.25 0.60 12.68
C CYS A 190 13.55 -0.54 11.94
N ILE A 191 13.17 -0.29 10.69
CA ILE A 191 12.78 -1.37 9.78
C ILE A 191 14.05 -2.11 9.36
N LYS A 192 14.08 -3.43 9.53
CA LYS A 192 15.17 -4.29 9.13
C LYS A 192 14.72 -5.16 7.98
N GLN A 193 15.43 -5.13 6.85
CA GLN A 193 15.12 -5.92 5.68
C GLN A 193 16.36 -6.63 5.17
N THR A 194 16.27 -7.93 4.98
CA THR A 194 17.34 -8.71 4.36
C THR A 194 16.84 -9.40 3.09
N PHE A 195 17.70 -9.47 2.09
CA PHE A 195 17.44 -10.25 0.89
C PHE A 195 18.06 -11.63 1.09
N THR A 196 17.20 -12.64 1.25
CA THR A 196 17.60 -14.03 1.43
C THR A 196 17.63 -14.77 0.09
N SER A 197 18.20 -15.97 0.08
CA SER A 197 18.23 -16.86 -1.11
C SER A 197 16.85 -17.28 -1.61
N VAL A 198 15.79 -17.12 -0.79
CA VAL A 198 14.41 -17.51 -1.13
C VAL A 198 13.46 -16.30 -1.24
N GLY A 199 14.00 -15.09 -1.09
CA GLY A 199 13.26 -13.84 -1.24
C GLY A 199 13.44 -12.85 -0.09
N PRO A 200 12.88 -11.64 -0.18
CA PRO A 200 13.05 -10.58 0.81
C PRO A 200 12.28 -10.87 2.10
N LEU A 201 12.95 -10.63 3.22
CA LEU A 201 12.45 -10.78 4.58
C LEU A 201 12.58 -9.45 5.31
N ALA A 202 11.47 -8.93 5.82
CA ALA A 202 11.40 -7.67 6.55
C ALA A 202 10.86 -7.85 7.96
N LEU A 203 11.40 -7.09 8.90
CA LEU A 203 10.92 -6.97 10.28
C LEU A 203 10.61 -5.50 10.55
N LEU A 204 9.33 -5.20 10.82
CA LEU A 204 8.81 -3.85 11.03
C LEU A 204 8.44 -3.69 12.51
N PRO A 205 8.98 -2.70 13.23
CA PRO A 205 8.60 -2.44 14.61
C PRO A 205 7.16 -1.92 14.70
N ILE A 206 6.34 -2.52 15.56
CA ILE A 206 4.96 -2.09 15.78
C ILE A 206 4.76 -1.44 17.16
N ASN A 207 5.68 -1.71 18.08
CA ASN A 207 5.85 -1.02 19.34
C ASN A 207 7.26 -1.35 19.90
N ASP A 208 7.57 -0.92 21.12
CA ASP A 208 8.89 -1.12 21.76
C ASP A 208 9.28 -2.60 21.95
N LYS A 209 8.32 -3.50 21.94
CA LYS A 209 8.51 -4.92 22.25
C LYS A 209 8.00 -5.89 21.21
N GLU A 210 7.38 -5.38 20.15
CA GLU A 210 6.75 -6.22 19.13
C GLU A 210 7.07 -5.74 17.73
N SER A 211 7.21 -6.70 16.83
CA SER A 211 7.42 -6.44 15.40
C SER A 211 6.54 -7.35 14.55
N THR A 212 6.15 -6.86 13.38
CA THR A 212 5.55 -7.70 12.35
C THR A 212 6.62 -8.11 11.33
N MET A 213 6.66 -9.37 11.01
CA MET A 213 7.53 -9.96 10.00
C MET A 213 6.75 -10.15 8.71
N ILE A 214 7.37 -9.82 7.58
CA ILE A 214 6.86 -10.07 6.23
C ILE A 214 7.97 -10.76 5.45
N TRP A 215 7.73 -12.01 5.04
CA TRP A 215 8.68 -12.78 4.24
C TRP A 215 8.04 -13.16 2.90
N SER A 216 8.57 -12.64 1.80
CA SER A 216 8.15 -13.04 0.46
C SER A 216 9.01 -14.21 0.02
N ILE A 217 8.45 -15.41 0.02
CA ILE A 217 9.15 -16.67 -0.24
C ILE A 217 8.78 -17.17 -1.63
N ASP A 218 9.76 -17.61 -2.41
CA ASP A 218 9.54 -18.22 -3.73
C ASP A 218 8.63 -19.44 -3.61
N ASP A 219 7.64 -19.56 -4.51
CA ASP A 219 6.56 -20.56 -4.42
C ASP A 219 7.06 -22.00 -4.48
N ASP A 220 8.17 -22.24 -5.19
CA ASP A 220 8.81 -23.57 -5.32
C ASP A 220 9.33 -24.14 -3.98
N VAL A 221 9.55 -23.29 -2.99
CA VAL A 221 10.03 -23.67 -1.65
C VAL A 221 9.11 -23.24 -0.51
N SER A 222 8.10 -22.41 -0.76
CA SER A 222 7.23 -21.84 0.28
C SER A 222 6.53 -22.90 1.12
N TYR A 223 6.14 -24.04 0.52
CA TYR A 223 5.49 -25.14 1.21
C TYR A 223 6.35 -25.71 2.37
N LYS A 224 7.68 -25.68 2.26
CA LYS A 224 8.59 -26.14 3.32
C LYS A 224 8.48 -25.24 4.54
N PHE A 225 8.46 -23.93 4.33
CA PHE A 225 8.37 -22.94 5.42
C PHE A 225 6.97 -22.92 6.06
N LEU A 226 5.92 -23.17 5.27
CA LEU A 226 4.56 -23.26 5.77
C LEU A 226 4.31 -24.52 6.61
N ALA A 227 5.04 -25.62 6.36
CA ALA A 227 4.94 -26.87 7.07
C ALA A 227 5.76 -26.92 8.38
N MET A 228 6.67 -25.97 8.61
CA MET A 228 7.48 -25.89 9.84
C MET A 228 6.62 -25.67 11.08
N SER A 229 7.05 -26.14 12.24
CA SER A 229 6.52 -25.69 13.53
C SER A 229 6.78 -24.19 13.74
N ASP A 230 6.13 -23.57 14.72
CA ASP A 230 6.36 -22.14 15.00
C ASP A 230 7.78 -21.89 15.55
N GLU A 231 8.35 -22.85 16.28
CA GLU A 231 9.72 -22.81 16.80
C GLU A 231 10.75 -22.94 15.67
N GLU A 232 10.55 -23.92 14.76
CA GLU A 232 11.43 -24.13 13.60
C GLU A 232 11.42 -22.90 12.69
N PHE A 233 10.23 -22.36 12.41
CA PHE A 233 10.08 -21.17 11.58
C PHE A 233 10.73 -19.94 12.22
N THR A 234 10.55 -19.75 13.54
CA THR A 234 11.18 -18.66 14.29
C THR A 234 12.70 -18.75 14.23
N SER A 235 13.24 -19.96 14.42
CA SER A 235 14.69 -20.22 14.33
C SER A 235 15.22 -19.89 12.93
N GLU A 236 14.46 -20.24 11.88
CA GLU A 236 14.86 -19.93 10.51
C GLU A 236 14.83 -18.41 10.25
N VAL A 237 13.81 -17.68 10.73
CA VAL A 237 13.76 -16.21 10.66
C VAL A 237 14.98 -15.58 11.34
N VAL A 238 15.32 -16.02 12.55
CA VAL A 238 16.51 -15.53 13.27
C VAL A 238 17.78 -15.81 12.49
N ASN A 239 17.94 -17.02 11.95
CA ASN A 239 19.10 -17.39 11.13
C ASN A 239 19.25 -16.51 9.88
N LYS A 240 18.14 -16.13 9.23
CA LYS A 240 18.17 -15.25 8.05
C LYS A 240 18.57 -13.81 8.36
N PHE A 241 18.20 -13.30 9.52
CA PHE A 241 18.63 -11.98 9.97
C PHE A 241 20.04 -11.96 10.57
N GLY A 242 20.51 -13.11 11.11
CA GLY A 242 21.78 -13.22 11.81
C GLY A 242 21.81 -12.35 13.09
N GLU A 243 22.98 -11.80 13.41
CA GLU A 243 23.19 -10.98 14.61
C GLU A 243 22.50 -9.62 14.61
N GLN A 244 21.79 -9.29 13.51
CA GLN A 244 21.14 -7.97 13.35
C GLN A 244 19.84 -7.83 14.17
N ILE A 245 19.34 -8.92 14.73
CA ILE A 245 18.15 -8.94 15.58
C ILE A 245 18.44 -9.70 16.86
N GLY A 246 17.72 -9.35 17.91
CA GLY A 246 17.75 -10.10 19.17
C GLY A 246 16.84 -11.34 19.15
N GLU A 247 16.48 -11.83 20.31
CA GLU A 247 15.54 -12.94 20.44
C GLU A 247 14.16 -12.58 19.89
N LEU A 248 13.56 -13.54 19.19
CA LEU A 248 12.20 -13.48 18.66
C LEU A 248 11.35 -14.58 19.27
N ASN A 249 10.12 -14.24 19.66
CA ASN A 249 9.09 -15.19 20.07
C ASN A 249 7.82 -14.90 19.27
N MET A 250 7.33 -15.88 18.51
CA MET A 250 6.11 -15.73 17.71
C MET A 250 4.89 -15.58 18.61
N ILE A 251 4.05 -14.56 18.35
CA ILE A 251 2.85 -14.25 19.15
C ILE A 251 1.56 -14.26 18.34
N SER A 252 1.62 -14.57 17.05
CA SER A 252 0.46 -14.70 16.20
C SER A 252 0.53 -15.94 15.31
N LYS A 253 -0.61 -16.41 14.83
CA LYS A 253 -0.64 -17.39 13.74
C LYS A 253 0.00 -16.80 12.48
N ARG A 254 0.70 -17.63 11.72
CA ARG A 254 1.22 -17.28 10.40
C ARG A 254 0.06 -17.13 9.42
N GLN A 255 0.03 -16.02 8.71
CA GLN A 255 -0.85 -15.79 7.57
C GLN A 255 -0.04 -15.84 6.29
N HIS A 256 -0.62 -16.31 5.21
CA HIS A 256 0.07 -16.33 3.92
C HIS A 256 -0.88 -16.00 2.77
N PHE A 257 -0.35 -15.38 1.73
CA PHE A 257 -1.08 -15.03 0.52
C PHE A 257 -0.13 -14.91 -0.68
N PRO A 258 -0.60 -15.29 -1.89
CA PRO A 258 0.20 -15.20 -3.10
C PRO A 258 0.43 -13.73 -3.48
N LEU A 259 1.60 -13.44 -4.05
CA LEU A 259 1.97 -12.11 -4.51
C LEU A 259 1.74 -11.97 -6.01
N HIS A 260 0.98 -10.95 -6.38
CA HIS A 260 0.67 -10.62 -7.76
C HIS A 260 1.04 -9.17 -8.08
N HIS A 261 1.34 -8.94 -9.34
CA HIS A 261 1.36 -7.61 -9.92
C HIS A 261 0.08 -7.35 -10.68
N LEU A 262 -0.40 -6.12 -10.61
CA LEU A 262 -1.47 -5.62 -11.45
C LEU A 262 -1.21 -4.15 -11.80
N SER A 263 -1.43 -3.79 -13.05
CA SER A 263 -1.39 -2.40 -13.50
C SER A 263 -2.43 -2.19 -14.60
N ALA A 264 -3.41 -1.33 -14.34
CA ALA A 264 -4.39 -0.91 -15.32
C ALA A 264 -3.70 -0.09 -16.43
N LYS A 265 -4.16 -0.23 -17.68
CA LYS A 265 -3.59 0.52 -18.81
C LYS A 265 -4.04 1.99 -18.80
N THR A 266 -5.18 2.28 -18.21
CA THR A 266 -5.68 3.61 -17.91
C THR A 266 -6.30 3.62 -16.52
N PHE A 267 -6.16 4.70 -15.78
CA PHE A 267 -6.70 4.82 -14.42
C PHE A 267 -8.04 5.56 -14.39
N ALA A 268 -8.38 6.24 -15.49
CA ALA A 268 -9.67 6.89 -15.62
C ALA A 268 -10.18 6.85 -17.07
N LYS A 269 -11.49 6.60 -17.23
CA LYS A 269 -12.18 6.52 -18.53
C LYS A 269 -13.68 6.77 -18.33
N LYS A 270 -14.30 7.67 -19.11
CA LYS A 270 -15.75 7.88 -19.13
C LYS A 270 -16.40 8.09 -17.74
N GLY A 271 -15.80 8.91 -16.88
CA GLY A 271 -16.33 9.16 -15.54
C GLY A 271 -16.05 8.07 -14.51
N ILE A 272 -15.40 6.97 -14.89
CA ILE A 272 -14.90 5.93 -13.98
C ILE A 272 -13.43 6.21 -13.67
N PHE A 273 -13.08 6.17 -12.39
CA PHE A 273 -11.72 6.30 -11.89
C PHE A 273 -11.33 5.06 -11.07
N LEU A 274 -10.11 4.61 -11.20
CA LEU A 274 -9.53 3.54 -10.39
C LEU A 274 -8.47 4.15 -9.46
N VAL A 275 -8.50 3.78 -8.19
CA VAL A 275 -7.64 4.34 -7.15
C VAL A 275 -7.08 3.23 -6.26
N GLY A 276 -5.79 3.25 -5.97
CA GLY A 276 -5.11 2.22 -5.18
C GLY A 276 -5.05 0.86 -5.88
N ASP A 277 -5.26 -0.23 -5.13
CA ASP A 277 -5.11 -1.60 -5.64
C ASP A 277 -6.06 -1.95 -6.81
N SER A 278 -7.13 -1.19 -7.03
CA SER A 278 -8.00 -1.34 -8.21
C SER A 278 -7.30 -0.89 -9.50
N ALA A 279 -6.41 0.10 -9.42
CA ALA A 279 -5.63 0.62 -10.53
C ALA A 279 -4.26 -0.07 -10.66
N HIS A 280 -3.58 -0.30 -9.52
CA HIS A 280 -2.22 -0.83 -9.46
C HIS A 280 -1.99 -1.59 -8.15
N HIS A 281 -1.52 -2.80 -8.28
CA HIS A 281 -1.09 -3.62 -7.15
C HIS A 281 0.37 -4.02 -7.36
N ILE A 282 1.23 -3.64 -6.42
CA ILE A 282 2.67 -3.83 -6.52
C ILE A 282 3.18 -4.74 -5.41
N HIS A 283 4.38 -5.29 -5.58
CA HIS A 283 5.04 -6.09 -4.56
C HIS A 283 5.15 -5.29 -3.24
N PRO A 284 4.88 -5.91 -2.05
CA PRO A 284 4.87 -5.22 -0.75
C PRO A 284 6.24 -4.77 -0.25
N LEU A 285 7.27 -4.79 -1.08
CA LEU A 285 8.59 -4.24 -0.78
C LEU A 285 8.46 -2.76 -0.35
N ALA A 286 9.08 -2.43 0.78
CA ALA A 286 9.10 -1.08 1.36
C ALA A 286 7.74 -0.48 1.76
N GLY A 287 6.64 -1.24 1.81
CA GLY A 287 5.34 -0.77 2.31
C GLY A 287 4.71 0.36 1.47
N LEU A 288 5.00 0.42 0.16
CA LEU A 288 4.59 1.52 -0.71
C LEU A 288 3.15 1.45 -1.23
N GLY A 289 2.47 0.30 -1.13
CA GLY A 289 1.12 0.10 -1.70
C GLY A 289 0.09 1.11 -1.18
N LEU A 290 -0.07 1.22 0.15
CA LEU A 290 -0.99 2.20 0.74
C LEU A 290 -0.61 3.63 0.40
N ASN A 291 0.69 3.98 0.50
CA ASN A 291 1.17 5.33 0.22
C ASN A 291 0.91 5.75 -1.23
N SER A 292 1.08 4.84 -2.19
CA SER A 292 0.72 5.08 -3.59
C SER A 292 -0.79 5.29 -3.76
N GLY A 293 -1.63 4.48 -3.09
CA GLY A 293 -3.08 4.66 -3.11
C GLY A 293 -3.53 6.00 -2.49
N ILE A 294 -2.91 6.44 -1.39
CA ILE A 294 -3.15 7.78 -0.82
C ILE A 294 -2.66 8.87 -1.78
N GLY A 295 -1.54 8.66 -2.48
CA GLY A 295 -1.08 9.56 -3.52
C GLY A 295 -2.07 9.70 -4.69
N ASP A 296 -2.80 8.63 -5.04
CA ASP A 296 -3.90 8.69 -6.00
C ASP A 296 -5.05 9.54 -5.46
N VAL A 297 -5.44 9.35 -4.19
CA VAL A 297 -6.50 10.13 -3.54
C VAL A 297 -6.17 11.62 -3.53
N ILE A 298 -4.96 11.98 -3.11
CA ILE A 298 -4.47 13.37 -3.11
C ILE A 298 -4.58 13.96 -4.52
N CYS A 299 -4.00 13.28 -5.51
CA CYS A 299 -4.00 13.74 -6.90
C CYS A 299 -5.42 13.92 -7.46
N LEU A 300 -6.30 12.92 -7.25
CA LEU A 300 -7.67 12.99 -7.76
C LEU A 300 -8.47 14.11 -7.07
N SER A 301 -8.36 14.23 -5.74
CA SER A 301 -9.08 15.27 -5.00
C SER A 301 -8.61 16.69 -5.36
N GLU A 302 -7.31 16.92 -5.58
CA GLU A 302 -6.77 18.19 -6.07
C GLU A 302 -7.30 18.53 -7.47
N LEU A 303 -7.40 17.54 -8.36
CA LEU A 303 -7.94 17.73 -9.70
C LEU A 303 -9.44 18.07 -9.67
N ILE A 304 -10.21 17.41 -8.80
CA ILE A 304 -11.63 17.70 -8.59
C ILE A 304 -11.81 19.13 -8.03
N GLU A 305 -10.98 19.52 -7.05
CA GLU A 305 -11.03 20.85 -6.46
C GLU A 305 -10.71 21.95 -7.47
N SER A 306 -9.74 21.70 -8.37
CA SER A 306 -9.26 22.70 -9.33
C SER A 306 -10.17 22.86 -10.55
N ASN A 307 -10.87 21.80 -10.99
CA ASN A 307 -11.58 21.79 -12.29
C ASN A 307 -13.10 21.67 -12.16
N SER A 308 -13.64 21.35 -11.00
CA SER A 308 -15.02 20.90 -10.77
C SER A 308 -15.41 19.64 -11.59
N LEU A 309 -16.51 18.97 -11.22
CA LEU A 309 -17.00 17.78 -11.96
C LEU A 309 -17.64 18.11 -13.32
N GLU A 310 -17.81 19.38 -13.64
CA GLU A 310 -18.32 19.82 -14.96
C GLU A 310 -17.27 19.59 -16.06
N ASN A 311 -15.98 19.61 -15.70
CA ASN A 311 -14.85 19.38 -16.60
C ASN A 311 -14.25 17.97 -16.46
N LEU A 312 -15.09 16.95 -16.42
CA LEU A 312 -14.71 15.57 -16.11
C LEU A 312 -13.64 15.01 -17.07
N GLU A 313 -13.69 15.37 -18.35
CA GLU A 313 -12.70 14.95 -19.35
C GLU A 313 -11.30 15.48 -19.04
N GLU A 314 -11.19 16.73 -18.57
CA GLU A 314 -9.90 17.29 -18.15
C GLU A 314 -9.33 16.57 -16.93
N ILE A 315 -10.20 16.23 -15.97
CA ILE A 315 -9.81 15.45 -14.79
C ILE A 315 -9.29 14.07 -15.22
N ILE A 316 -10.00 13.38 -16.14
CA ILE A 316 -9.60 12.07 -16.67
C ILE A 316 -8.20 12.15 -17.30
N LEU A 317 -7.99 13.09 -18.20
CA LEU A 317 -6.71 13.26 -18.88
C LEU A 317 -5.57 13.60 -17.92
N ALA A 318 -5.81 14.55 -17.01
CA ALA A 318 -4.81 14.98 -16.05
C ALA A 318 -4.44 13.87 -15.03
N TYR A 319 -5.43 13.12 -14.55
CA TYR A 319 -5.22 12.02 -13.63
C TYR A 319 -4.40 10.89 -14.25
N ASN A 320 -4.76 10.45 -15.46
CA ASN A 320 -3.99 9.46 -16.20
C ASN A 320 -2.55 9.93 -16.44
N ARG A 321 -2.35 11.16 -16.87
CA ARG A 321 -1.02 11.74 -17.15
C ARG A 321 -0.14 11.83 -15.90
N LYS A 322 -0.73 12.15 -14.74
CA LYS A 322 0.02 12.28 -13.48
C LYS A 322 0.32 10.93 -12.85
N ARG A 323 -0.67 10.02 -12.78
CA ARG A 323 -0.55 8.81 -11.94
C ARG A 323 0.06 7.61 -12.65
N ILE A 324 -0.23 7.39 -13.96
CA ILE A 324 0.30 6.23 -14.68
C ILE A 324 1.85 6.19 -14.69
N PRO A 325 2.57 7.27 -15.03
CA PRO A 325 4.04 7.23 -15.05
C PRO A 325 4.66 6.95 -13.68
N ILE A 326 4.09 7.50 -12.61
CA ILE A 326 4.56 7.28 -11.23
C ILE A 326 4.45 5.79 -10.88
N ASN A 327 3.28 5.20 -11.14
CA ASN A 327 3.03 3.79 -10.80
C ASN A 327 3.84 2.83 -11.68
N LEU A 328 4.05 3.15 -12.96
CA LEU A 328 4.96 2.38 -13.83
C LEU A 328 6.41 2.47 -13.35
N GLY A 329 6.86 3.64 -12.91
CA GLY A 329 8.20 3.82 -12.32
C GLY A 329 8.38 3.01 -11.04
N LEU A 330 7.38 2.98 -10.16
CA LEU A 330 7.38 2.16 -8.96
C LEU A 330 7.44 0.66 -9.30
N ALA A 331 6.58 0.20 -10.21
CA ALA A 331 6.56 -1.19 -10.64
C ALA A 331 7.90 -1.62 -11.27
N ALA A 332 8.48 -0.77 -12.12
CA ALA A 332 9.79 -1.03 -12.73
C ALA A 332 10.91 -1.08 -11.67
N SER A 333 10.86 -0.20 -10.66
CA SER A 333 11.83 -0.21 -9.56
C SER A 333 11.73 -1.50 -8.75
N MET A 334 10.51 -1.95 -8.41
CA MET A 334 10.30 -3.20 -7.66
C MET A 334 10.76 -4.43 -8.48
N GLU A 335 10.49 -4.46 -9.77
CA GLU A 335 10.95 -5.53 -10.66
C GLU A 335 12.50 -5.53 -10.79
N ALA A 336 13.12 -4.36 -10.88
CA ALA A 336 14.57 -4.23 -10.89
C ALA A 336 15.19 -4.72 -9.57
N PHE A 337 14.61 -4.38 -8.43
CA PHE A 337 15.02 -4.92 -7.14
C PHE A 337 14.90 -6.44 -7.09
N LYS A 338 13.73 -6.99 -7.44
CA LYS A 338 13.51 -8.45 -7.45
C LYS A 338 14.53 -9.16 -8.33
N ARG A 339 14.71 -8.71 -9.57
CA ARG A 339 15.69 -9.32 -10.51
C ARG A 339 17.11 -9.16 -10.03
N GLY A 340 17.46 -8.02 -9.47
CA GLY A 340 18.81 -7.76 -8.93
C GLY A 340 19.16 -8.68 -7.77
N PHE A 341 18.20 -9.02 -6.90
CA PHE A 341 18.43 -9.85 -5.72
C PHE A 341 18.17 -11.35 -5.93
N GLY A 342 17.31 -11.72 -6.88
CA GLY A 342 17.02 -13.13 -7.20
C GLY A 342 18.10 -13.87 -8.00
N GLN A 343 19.18 -13.18 -8.43
CA GLN A 343 20.21 -13.78 -9.25
C GLN A 343 21.24 -14.54 -8.42
N LYS A 344 21.40 -15.84 -8.70
CA LYS A 344 22.44 -16.72 -8.09
C LYS A 344 23.85 -16.50 -8.69
N ASN A 345 23.97 -15.68 -9.74
CA ASN A 345 25.25 -15.42 -10.42
C ASN A 345 26.17 -14.56 -9.52
N ILE A 346 27.37 -15.08 -9.26
CA ILE A 346 28.35 -14.46 -8.37
C ILE A 346 28.79 -13.05 -8.83
N TRP A 347 28.90 -12.84 -10.16
CA TRP A 347 29.31 -11.55 -10.72
C TRP A 347 28.23 -10.48 -10.53
N LEU A 348 26.97 -10.84 -10.73
CA LEU A 348 25.84 -9.96 -10.48
C LEU A 348 25.68 -9.64 -8.97
N ARG A 349 25.98 -10.61 -8.10
CA ARG A 349 26.01 -10.41 -6.65
C ARG A 349 27.12 -9.44 -6.23
N LEU A 350 28.32 -9.58 -6.76
CA LEU A 350 29.44 -8.65 -6.51
C LEU A 350 29.11 -7.23 -7.01
N PHE A 351 28.55 -7.11 -8.22
CA PHE A 351 28.13 -5.83 -8.76
C PHE A 351 27.06 -5.16 -7.88
N ARG A 352 26.04 -5.92 -7.45
CA ARG A 352 24.98 -5.45 -6.55
C ARG A 352 25.54 -4.98 -5.21
N ASN A 353 26.41 -5.75 -4.58
CA ASN A 353 27.02 -5.39 -3.30
C ASN A 353 27.86 -4.11 -3.43
N THR A 354 28.59 -3.97 -4.53
CA THR A 354 29.34 -2.75 -4.83
C THR A 354 28.41 -1.56 -5.05
N ALA A 355 27.30 -1.75 -5.80
CA ALA A 355 26.31 -0.71 -6.05
C ALA A 355 25.61 -0.26 -4.75
N PHE A 356 25.27 -1.17 -3.83
CA PHE A 356 24.70 -0.83 -2.52
C PHE A 356 25.68 -0.04 -1.66
N ASN A 357 26.91 -0.52 -1.53
CA ASN A 357 27.91 0.18 -0.75
C ASN A 357 28.25 1.56 -1.34
N PHE A 358 28.21 1.68 -2.68
CA PHE A 358 28.37 2.95 -3.36
C PHE A 358 27.17 3.88 -3.12
N ALA A 359 25.94 3.37 -3.28
CA ALA A 359 24.72 4.13 -3.01
C ALA A 359 24.66 4.59 -1.53
N ASN A 360 25.10 3.74 -0.59
CA ASN A 360 25.15 4.09 0.82
C ASN A 360 26.15 5.24 1.12
N LYS A 361 27.25 5.35 0.35
CA LYS A 361 28.24 6.42 0.46
C LYS A 361 27.85 7.71 -0.27
N MET A 362 26.92 7.65 -1.23
CA MET A 362 26.45 8.82 -2.00
C MET A 362 25.27 9.49 -1.29
N SER A 363 25.56 10.35 -0.31
CA SER A 363 24.54 11.12 0.43
C SER A 363 23.50 11.83 -0.46
N PRO A 364 23.82 12.48 -1.60
CA PRO A 364 22.82 13.13 -2.44
C PRO A 364 21.85 12.16 -3.09
N LEU A 365 22.31 11.00 -3.57
CA LEU A 365 21.48 9.97 -4.19
C LEU A 365 20.54 9.33 -3.14
N LYS A 366 21.11 9.02 -1.99
CA LYS A 366 20.36 8.45 -0.85
C LYS A 366 19.29 9.41 -0.34
N LYS A 367 19.62 10.70 -0.21
CA LYS A 367 18.66 11.74 0.16
C LYS A 367 17.52 11.84 -0.86
N LYS A 368 17.83 11.84 -2.15
CA LYS A 368 16.81 11.86 -3.22
C LYS A 368 15.91 10.61 -3.21
N PHE A 369 16.45 9.43 -2.89
CA PHE A 369 15.63 8.23 -2.70
C PHE A 369 14.70 8.33 -1.47
N MET A 370 15.20 8.87 -0.35
CA MET A 370 14.37 9.11 0.84
C MET A 370 13.27 10.13 0.55
N GLU A 371 13.58 11.23 -0.12
CA GLU A 371 12.61 12.24 -0.55
C GLU A 371 11.53 11.61 -1.45
N LEU A 372 11.92 10.89 -2.50
CA LEU A 372 10.98 10.19 -3.37
C LEU A 372 10.09 9.20 -2.60
N ALA A 373 10.65 8.42 -1.68
CA ALA A 373 9.87 7.46 -0.88
C ALA A 373 8.93 8.15 0.13
N THR A 374 9.26 9.35 0.59
CA THR A 374 8.43 10.14 1.51
C THR A 374 7.42 11.04 0.79
N GLU A 375 7.61 11.31 -0.51
CA GLU A 375 6.75 12.14 -1.35
C GLU A 375 5.80 11.34 -2.25
N LEU A 376 5.94 10.02 -2.32
CA LEU A 376 5.01 9.12 -3.01
C LEU A 376 3.73 8.95 -2.24
#